data_ff0bfaedce9a717d99d810c5f2ae1c76
#
_entry.id   ff0bfaedce9a717d99d810c5f2ae1c76
#
_cell.length_a   1.000
_cell.length_b   1.000
_cell.length_c   1.000
_cell.angle_alpha   90.00
_cell.angle_beta   90.00
_cell.angle_gamma   90.00
#
_symmetry.space_group_name_H-M   'P 1'
#
loop_
_entity.id
_entity.type
_entity.pdbx_description
1 polymer ?
#
loop_
_entity_poly.entity_id
_entity_poly.type
_entity_poly.pdbx_seq_one_letter_code
_entity_poly.pdbx_strand_id
1 'polypeptide(L)'
;MRAAYLQFAPTYLDVAANLEAVDAQIRSLDADLIVLPELFTSGYFFHSEEHLAHVAEPIPEGSSTAALRDWAVSLDATLVAGLPEREGERFYNSAVVVQPTGTTFTYRKVHLFYEENTLFEPGDLGFRVFDVTTRDGIPYRLGVMVCLDWYFPEAARTLALKGADVIAHPSNLVLPHCPDSMPVRARENHVFTITANRHGEEEKEGETLTFIGMSEVCDP
;
A
#
# COMPACT_ATOMS: atom_id res chain seq x y z
N MET A 1 -20.27 3.45 0.53
CA MET A 1 -18.83 3.75 0.40
C MET A 1 -18.42 3.58 -1.06
N ARG A 2 -17.68 4.53 -1.62
CA ARG A 2 -17.00 4.39 -2.91
C ARG A 2 -15.52 4.16 -2.66
N ALA A 3 -14.91 3.19 -3.36
CA ALA A 3 -13.49 2.90 -3.24
C ALA A 3 -12.82 2.97 -4.61
N ALA A 4 -11.57 3.42 -4.63
CA ALA A 4 -10.75 3.49 -5.82
C ALA A 4 -9.34 2.97 -5.54
N TYR A 5 -8.64 2.59 -6.59
CA TYR A 5 -7.20 2.35 -6.57
C TYR A 5 -6.52 3.13 -7.69
N LEU A 6 -5.26 3.43 -7.53
CA LEU A 6 -4.40 3.85 -8.61
C LEU A 6 -3.52 2.69 -9.08
N GLN A 7 -3.39 2.55 -10.39
CA GLN A 7 -2.47 1.62 -11.02
C GLN A 7 -1.56 2.40 -11.96
N PHE A 8 -0.28 2.54 -11.62
CA PHE A 8 0.69 3.28 -12.40
C PHE A 8 2.08 2.62 -12.31
N ALA A 9 3.05 3.12 -13.06
CA ALA A 9 4.43 2.67 -13.02
C ALA A 9 5.28 3.75 -12.34
N PRO A 10 5.75 3.55 -11.10
CA PRO A 10 6.67 4.49 -10.46
C PRO A 10 8.00 4.58 -11.22
N THR A 11 8.54 5.79 -11.30
CA THR A 11 9.92 6.00 -11.74
C THR A 11 10.88 5.63 -10.60
N TYR A 12 11.84 4.77 -10.90
CA TYR A 12 12.80 4.29 -9.91
C TYR A 12 13.60 5.43 -9.27
N LEU A 13 13.61 5.50 -7.94
CA LEU A 13 14.26 6.50 -7.07
C LEU A 13 13.85 7.97 -7.28
N ASP A 14 12.84 8.27 -8.09
CA ASP A 14 12.39 9.64 -8.31
C ASP A 14 11.10 9.95 -7.54
N VAL A 15 11.25 10.22 -6.24
CA VAL A 15 10.13 10.52 -5.33
C VAL A 15 9.31 11.70 -5.84
N ALA A 16 9.96 12.76 -6.34
CA ALA A 16 9.27 13.96 -6.77
C ALA A 16 8.39 13.70 -8.01
N ALA A 17 8.94 13.03 -9.03
CA ALA A 17 8.19 12.66 -10.23
C ALA A 17 7.03 11.71 -9.90
N ASN A 18 7.21 10.77 -8.97
CA ASN A 18 6.16 9.85 -8.56
C ASN A 18 5.03 10.55 -7.82
N LEU A 19 5.32 11.50 -6.93
CA LEU A 19 4.31 12.32 -6.27
C LEU A 19 3.55 13.19 -7.28
N GLU A 20 4.23 13.80 -8.25
CA GLU A 20 3.59 14.59 -9.32
C GLU A 20 2.67 13.72 -10.20
N ALA A 21 3.13 12.54 -10.58
CA ALA A 21 2.34 11.59 -11.37
C ALA A 21 1.07 11.12 -10.65
N VAL A 22 1.16 10.90 -9.34
CA VAL A 22 -0.01 10.57 -8.51
C VAL A 22 -0.92 11.80 -8.34
N ASP A 23 -0.38 12.99 -8.06
CA ASP A 23 -1.17 14.23 -7.92
C ASP A 23 -2.05 14.49 -9.15
N ALA A 24 -1.48 14.31 -10.34
CA ALA A 24 -2.20 14.50 -11.60
C ALA A 24 -3.41 13.56 -11.78
N GLN A 25 -3.37 12.38 -11.18
CA GLN A 25 -4.42 11.36 -11.31
C GLN A 25 -5.41 11.39 -10.14
N ILE A 26 -4.91 11.51 -8.91
CA ILE A 26 -5.69 11.31 -7.69
C ILE A 26 -6.76 12.41 -7.52
N ARG A 27 -6.48 13.64 -7.97
CA ARG A 27 -7.41 14.78 -7.84
C ARG A 27 -8.72 14.61 -8.61
N SER A 28 -8.77 13.72 -9.58
CA SER A 28 -9.97 13.40 -10.35
C SER A 28 -10.86 12.33 -9.71
N LEU A 29 -10.38 11.68 -8.65
CA LEU A 29 -11.09 10.57 -8.03
C LEU A 29 -12.17 11.08 -7.08
N ASP A 30 -13.34 10.46 -7.18
CA ASP A 30 -14.47 10.67 -6.29
C ASP A 30 -14.73 9.39 -5.49
N ALA A 31 -13.98 9.22 -4.40
CA ALA A 31 -14.01 8.02 -3.57
C ALA A 31 -13.81 8.37 -2.09
N ASP A 32 -14.35 7.51 -1.19
CA ASP A 32 -14.18 7.61 0.26
C ASP A 32 -12.87 6.95 0.72
N LEU A 33 -12.40 5.93 -0.04
CA LEU A 33 -11.16 5.21 0.19
C LEU A 33 -10.38 5.09 -1.11
N ILE A 34 -9.10 5.48 -1.09
CA ILE A 34 -8.19 5.40 -2.24
C ILE A 34 -6.96 4.61 -1.82
N VAL A 35 -6.63 3.56 -2.58
CA VAL A 35 -5.46 2.72 -2.34
C VAL A 35 -4.43 2.92 -3.44
N LEU A 36 -3.18 3.21 -3.05
CA LEU A 36 -2.02 3.35 -3.92
C LEU A 36 -1.12 2.10 -3.80
N PRO A 37 -0.28 1.83 -4.79
CA PRO A 37 0.62 0.67 -4.77
C PRO A 37 1.62 0.67 -3.61
N GLU A 38 2.24 -0.47 -3.38
CA GLU A 38 3.39 -0.66 -2.51
C GLU A 38 4.58 0.13 -3.05
N LEU A 39 5.36 0.79 -2.16
CA LEU A 39 6.55 1.57 -2.47
C LEU A 39 6.34 2.55 -3.65
N PHE A 40 5.16 3.19 -3.69
CA PHE A 40 4.71 3.98 -4.83
C PHE A 40 5.60 5.19 -5.13
N THR A 41 6.36 5.66 -4.16
CA THR A 41 7.24 6.82 -4.29
C THR A 41 8.63 6.50 -4.81
N SER A 42 9.06 5.22 -4.75
CA SER A 42 10.47 4.87 -4.92
C SER A 42 10.76 3.85 -6.02
N GLY A 43 9.76 3.09 -6.45
CA GLY A 43 10.01 1.82 -7.12
C GLY A 43 10.34 0.71 -6.12
N TYR A 44 10.66 -0.48 -6.60
CA TYR A 44 10.71 -1.69 -5.79
C TYR A 44 12.07 -2.40 -5.79
N PHE A 45 12.70 -2.54 -6.97
CA PHE A 45 13.86 -3.39 -7.17
C PHE A 45 15.18 -2.65 -6.82
N PHE A 46 15.37 -2.35 -5.54
CA PHE A 46 16.53 -1.60 -5.05
C PHE A 46 17.84 -2.30 -5.37
N HIS A 47 18.78 -1.56 -5.97
CA HIS A 47 20.10 -2.07 -6.32
C HIS A 47 21.03 -2.17 -5.10
N SER A 48 20.79 -1.37 -4.07
CA SER A 48 21.60 -1.34 -2.86
C SER A 48 20.82 -0.74 -1.69
N GLU A 49 21.30 -0.95 -0.47
CA GLU A 49 20.81 -0.28 0.72
C GLU A 49 20.95 1.25 0.63
N GLU A 50 21.99 1.76 -0.07
CA GLU A 50 22.19 3.20 -0.30
C GLU A 50 21.04 3.80 -1.12
N HIS A 51 20.56 3.08 -2.16
CA HIS A 51 19.38 3.49 -2.93
C HIS A 51 18.13 3.54 -2.07
N LEU A 52 17.91 2.53 -1.22
CA LEU A 52 16.80 2.53 -0.27
C LEU A 52 16.91 3.68 0.73
N ALA A 53 18.10 3.88 1.32
CA ALA A 53 18.35 4.96 2.27
C ALA A 53 18.12 6.36 1.69
N HIS A 54 18.33 6.52 0.37
CA HIS A 54 18.12 7.78 -0.35
C HIS A 54 16.63 8.18 -0.42
N VAL A 55 15.72 7.20 -0.50
CA VAL A 55 14.28 7.43 -0.71
C VAL A 55 13.42 7.09 0.51
N ALA A 56 13.96 6.35 1.47
CA ALA A 56 13.25 6.01 2.69
C ALA A 56 13.12 7.21 3.63
N GLU A 57 11.93 7.43 4.14
CA GLU A 57 11.61 8.58 4.98
C GLU A 57 10.94 8.18 6.30
N PRO A 58 11.08 9.00 7.36
CA PRO A 58 10.38 8.74 8.60
C PRO A 58 8.87 8.88 8.41
N ILE A 59 8.12 8.02 9.05
CA ILE A 59 6.65 8.12 9.11
C ILE A 59 6.28 8.51 10.55
N PRO A 60 5.50 9.57 10.74
CA PRO A 60 4.70 10.33 9.75
C PRO A 60 5.32 11.63 9.23
N GLU A 61 6.59 11.94 9.48
CA GLU A 61 7.19 13.26 9.25
C GLU A 61 7.68 13.48 7.81
N GLY A 62 7.77 12.40 7.00
CA GLY A 62 8.31 12.46 5.64
C GLY A 62 7.44 13.25 4.65
N SER A 63 8.06 13.67 3.55
CA SER A 63 7.44 14.47 2.50
C SER A 63 6.30 13.74 1.78
N SER A 64 6.44 12.43 1.57
CA SER A 64 5.41 11.61 0.96
C SER A 64 4.17 11.48 1.86
N THR A 65 4.37 11.34 3.18
CA THR A 65 3.26 11.35 4.13
C THR A 65 2.58 12.72 4.19
N ALA A 66 3.35 13.81 4.04
CA ALA A 66 2.78 15.15 3.95
C ALA A 66 1.89 15.31 2.70
N ALA A 67 2.36 14.85 1.54
CA ALA A 67 1.56 14.86 0.30
C ALA A 67 0.27 14.02 0.44
N LEU A 68 0.37 12.83 1.04
CA LEU A 68 -0.80 11.99 1.33
C LEU A 68 -1.83 12.70 2.22
N ARG A 69 -1.38 13.48 3.23
CA ARG A 69 -2.27 14.28 4.08
C ARG A 69 -2.97 15.38 3.29
N ASP A 70 -2.22 16.09 2.44
CA ASP A 70 -2.81 17.15 1.60
C ASP A 70 -3.87 16.58 0.67
N TRP A 71 -3.63 15.42 0.06
CA TRP A 71 -4.62 14.73 -0.77
C TRP A 71 -5.82 14.24 0.06
N ALA A 72 -5.58 13.60 1.21
CA ALA A 72 -6.66 13.10 2.06
C ALA A 72 -7.63 14.23 2.49
N VAL A 73 -7.07 15.37 2.91
CA VAL A 73 -7.84 16.56 3.28
C VAL A 73 -8.59 17.13 2.07
N SER A 74 -7.89 17.32 0.94
CA SER A 74 -8.48 17.98 -0.24
C SER A 74 -9.57 17.16 -0.92
N LEU A 75 -9.48 15.82 -0.85
CA LEU A 75 -10.42 14.88 -1.45
C LEU A 75 -11.51 14.43 -0.48
N ASP A 76 -11.38 14.77 0.81
CA ASP A 76 -12.22 14.22 1.89
C ASP A 76 -12.30 12.69 1.82
N ALA A 77 -11.13 12.04 1.68
CA ALA A 77 -10.99 10.60 1.49
C ALA A 77 -9.89 10.01 2.38
N THR A 78 -10.09 8.77 2.82
CA THR A 78 -9.02 7.99 3.45
C THR A 78 -8.09 7.45 2.37
N LEU A 79 -6.77 7.64 2.54
CA LEU A 79 -5.75 7.12 1.63
C LEU A 79 -4.97 5.99 2.30
N VAL A 80 -4.65 4.95 1.53
CA VAL A 80 -3.69 3.90 1.93
C VAL A 80 -2.61 3.80 0.86
N ALA A 81 -1.35 3.92 1.26
CA ALA A 81 -0.22 3.96 0.32
C ALA A 81 1.02 3.25 0.87
N GLY A 82 1.71 2.49 0.03
CA GLY A 82 2.96 1.82 0.40
C GLY A 82 4.17 2.75 0.27
N LEU A 83 4.99 2.84 1.32
CA LEU A 83 6.17 3.71 1.40
C LEU A 83 7.39 2.95 1.95
N PRO A 84 8.61 3.28 1.51
CA PRO A 84 9.83 2.88 2.20
C PRO A 84 9.97 3.73 3.48
N GLU A 85 9.83 3.09 4.65
CA GLU A 85 9.95 3.74 5.96
C GLU A 85 11.37 3.63 6.48
N ARG A 86 11.85 4.72 7.11
CA ARG A 86 13.09 4.74 7.86
C ARG A 86 12.84 5.05 9.32
N GLU A 87 13.28 4.15 10.22
CA GLU A 87 13.29 4.36 11.67
C GLU A 87 14.72 4.19 12.22
N GLY A 88 15.40 5.31 12.40
CA GLY A 88 16.82 5.31 12.77
C GLY A 88 17.68 4.72 11.65
N GLU A 89 18.32 3.57 11.92
CA GLU A 89 19.13 2.83 10.96
C GLU A 89 18.38 1.65 10.31
N ARG A 90 17.10 1.44 10.66
CA ARG A 90 16.28 0.35 10.14
C ARG A 90 15.35 0.85 9.05
N PHE A 91 15.09 -0.03 8.09
CA PHE A 91 14.14 0.20 7.00
C PHE A 91 12.99 -0.80 7.07
N TYR A 92 11.78 -0.33 6.76
CA TYR A 92 10.58 -1.16 6.67
C TYR A 92 9.84 -0.89 5.36
N ASN A 93 9.28 -1.93 4.79
CA ASN A 93 8.28 -1.81 3.74
C ASN A 93 6.93 -1.56 4.42
N SER A 94 6.46 -0.32 4.37
CA SER A 94 5.33 0.13 5.17
C SER A 94 4.15 0.60 4.33
N ALA A 95 2.94 0.48 4.87
CA ALA A 95 1.77 1.14 4.35
C ALA A 95 1.27 2.19 5.36
N VAL A 96 0.94 3.36 4.85
CA VAL A 96 0.41 4.48 5.63
C VAL A 96 -1.07 4.62 5.34
N VAL A 97 -1.87 4.71 6.40
CA VAL A 97 -3.29 5.08 6.33
C VAL A 97 -3.41 6.52 6.77
N VAL A 98 -3.93 7.38 5.91
CA VAL A 98 -4.14 8.80 6.20
C VAL A 98 -5.61 9.14 6.05
N GLN A 99 -6.21 9.64 7.13
CA GLN A 99 -7.62 10.07 7.14
C GLN A 99 -7.76 11.54 6.74
N PRO A 100 -8.95 11.98 6.30
CA PRO A 100 -9.24 13.39 6.00
C PRO A 100 -8.98 14.35 7.16
N THR A 101 -9.03 13.84 8.39
CA THR A 101 -8.66 14.60 9.61
C THR A 101 -7.17 14.88 9.76
N GLY A 102 -6.33 14.30 8.88
CA GLY A 102 -4.86 14.30 9.00
C GLY A 102 -4.31 13.22 9.92
N THR A 103 -5.19 12.43 10.59
CA THR A 103 -4.76 11.30 11.41
C THR A 103 -4.06 10.26 10.54
N THR A 104 -2.90 9.80 11.01
CA THR A 104 -2.03 8.89 10.28
C THR A 104 -1.77 7.63 11.10
N PHE A 105 -1.87 6.46 10.47
CA PHE A 105 -1.50 5.17 11.03
C PHE A 105 -0.52 4.47 10.11
N THR A 106 0.29 3.57 10.68
CA THR A 106 1.29 2.80 9.94
C THR A 106 1.07 1.30 10.13
N TYR A 107 1.24 0.57 9.06
CA TYR A 107 1.40 -0.88 9.02
C TYR A 107 2.76 -1.18 8.41
N ARG A 108 3.55 -2.07 9.01
CA ARG A 108 4.82 -2.59 8.48
C ARG A 108 4.61 -4.00 7.95
N LYS A 109 5.00 -4.26 6.70
CA LYS A 109 4.83 -5.54 6.01
C LYS A 109 5.44 -6.69 6.81
N VAL A 110 4.62 -7.67 7.15
CA VAL A 110 5.05 -8.81 7.99
C VAL A 110 5.79 -9.85 7.15
N HIS A 111 5.31 -10.14 5.94
CA HIS A 111 5.89 -11.18 5.09
C HIS A 111 6.67 -10.53 3.94
N LEU A 112 7.98 -10.51 4.08
CA LEU A 112 8.89 -9.97 3.08
C LEU A 112 9.07 -10.95 1.92
N PHE A 113 9.20 -10.41 0.70
CA PHE A 113 9.33 -11.18 -0.53
C PHE A 113 10.72 -11.02 -1.14
N TYR A 114 11.29 -12.13 -1.62
CA TYR A 114 12.52 -12.16 -2.40
C TYR A 114 13.68 -11.39 -1.72
N GLU A 115 14.26 -10.39 -2.38
CA GLU A 115 15.36 -9.59 -1.84
C GLU A 115 14.97 -8.60 -0.74
N GLU A 116 13.68 -8.39 -0.51
CA GLU A 116 13.24 -7.55 0.61
C GLU A 116 13.85 -8.00 1.94
N ASN A 117 14.07 -9.30 2.12
CA ASN A 117 14.68 -9.87 3.34
C ASN A 117 16.13 -9.41 3.58
N THR A 118 16.78 -8.82 2.59
CA THR A 118 18.15 -8.30 2.71
C THR A 118 18.21 -6.81 2.98
N LEU A 119 17.09 -6.10 2.79
CA LEU A 119 17.01 -4.63 2.81
C LEU A 119 16.07 -4.11 3.89
N PHE A 120 14.98 -4.83 4.16
CA PHE A 120 13.96 -4.42 5.10
C PHE A 120 13.89 -5.33 6.30
N GLU A 121 13.55 -4.76 7.45
CA GLU A 121 13.18 -5.53 8.63
C GLU A 121 11.75 -6.05 8.52
N PRO A 122 11.45 -7.27 9.01
CA PRO A 122 10.08 -7.73 9.13
C PRO A 122 9.24 -6.81 10.01
N GLY A 123 7.99 -6.60 9.63
CA GLY A 123 7.07 -5.74 10.36
C GLY A 123 6.79 -6.20 11.79
N ASP A 124 6.92 -5.30 12.74
CA ASP A 124 6.80 -5.53 14.18
C ASP A 124 5.49 -5.01 14.81
N LEU A 125 4.63 -4.35 14.01
CA LEU A 125 3.36 -3.78 14.46
C LEU A 125 2.19 -4.78 14.43
N GLY A 126 2.38 -5.93 13.76
CA GLY A 126 1.34 -6.94 13.52
C GLY A 126 0.20 -6.44 12.63
N PHE A 127 -0.75 -7.31 12.33
CA PHE A 127 -1.95 -6.95 11.56
C PHE A 127 -2.89 -6.08 12.39
N ARG A 128 -3.23 -4.91 11.86
CA ARG A 128 -4.03 -3.88 12.54
C ARG A 128 -5.27 -3.52 11.74
N VAL A 129 -6.33 -3.15 12.46
CA VAL A 129 -7.57 -2.61 11.89
C VAL A 129 -7.80 -1.23 12.46
N PHE A 130 -8.22 -0.30 11.62
CA PHE A 130 -8.38 1.11 11.94
C PHE A 130 -9.84 1.51 11.79
N ASP A 131 -10.37 2.26 12.74
CA ASP A 131 -11.71 2.85 12.65
C ASP A 131 -11.63 4.08 11.76
N VAL A 132 -12.41 4.10 10.70
CA VAL A 132 -12.46 5.15 9.69
C VAL A 132 -13.93 5.46 9.34
N THR A 133 -14.16 6.59 8.70
CA THR A 133 -15.50 6.99 8.26
C THR A 133 -15.47 7.45 6.80
N THR A 134 -16.58 7.21 6.09
CA THR A 134 -16.81 7.82 4.78
C THR A 134 -17.06 9.32 4.92
N ARG A 135 -17.03 10.08 3.84
CA ARG A 135 -17.40 11.50 3.83
C ARG A 135 -18.83 11.77 4.32
N ASP A 136 -19.73 10.80 4.16
CA ASP A 136 -21.11 10.88 4.67
C ASP A 136 -21.22 10.46 6.14
N GLY A 137 -20.09 10.23 6.83
CA GLY A 137 -20.05 9.87 8.25
C GLY A 137 -20.39 8.39 8.54
N ILE A 138 -20.41 7.50 7.55
CA ILE A 138 -20.68 6.08 7.75
C ILE A 138 -19.39 5.43 8.27
N PRO A 139 -19.38 4.84 9.49
CA PRO A 139 -18.21 4.18 10.04
C PRO A 139 -17.95 2.85 9.32
N TYR A 140 -16.66 2.54 9.13
CA TYR A 140 -16.20 1.22 8.68
C TYR A 140 -14.81 0.91 9.26
N ARG A 141 -14.44 -0.35 9.25
CA ARG A 141 -13.16 -0.81 9.80
C ARG A 141 -12.22 -1.26 8.68
N LEU A 142 -11.08 -0.59 8.60
CA LEU A 142 -10.10 -0.78 7.54
C LEU A 142 -8.93 -1.63 8.04
N GLY A 143 -8.76 -2.82 7.47
CA GLY A 143 -7.56 -3.64 7.58
C GLY A 143 -6.54 -3.26 6.51
N VAL A 144 -5.25 -3.50 6.80
CA VAL A 144 -4.16 -3.30 5.82
C VAL A 144 -3.27 -4.53 5.80
N MET A 145 -2.93 -4.97 4.60
CA MET A 145 -1.85 -5.92 4.31
C MET A 145 -1.09 -5.44 3.07
N VAL A 146 0.15 -5.91 2.88
CA VAL A 146 1.00 -5.45 1.77
C VAL A 146 1.51 -6.65 0.97
N CYS A 147 1.28 -6.62 -0.34
CA CYS A 147 1.85 -7.56 -1.33
C CYS A 147 1.83 -9.01 -0.84
N LEU A 148 2.97 -9.67 -0.59
CA LEU A 148 3.09 -11.08 -0.22
C LEU A 148 2.25 -11.51 1.01
N ASP A 149 1.76 -10.59 1.82
CA ASP A 149 0.85 -10.94 2.93
C ASP A 149 -0.39 -11.71 2.42
N TRP A 150 -0.82 -11.48 1.15
CA TRP A 150 -1.94 -12.20 0.54
C TRP A 150 -1.74 -13.72 0.49
N TYR A 151 -0.47 -14.16 0.38
CA TYR A 151 -0.14 -15.58 0.24
C TYR A 151 -0.50 -16.37 1.50
N PHE A 152 -0.44 -15.73 2.65
CA PHE A 152 -0.73 -16.31 3.96
C PHE A 152 -2.21 -16.06 4.32
N PRO A 153 -3.08 -17.09 4.28
CA PRO A 153 -4.50 -16.92 4.62
C PRO A 153 -4.72 -16.37 6.04
N GLU A 154 -3.76 -16.57 6.94
CA GLU A 154 -3.75 -16.05 8.29
C GLU A 154 -3.77 -14.51 8.32
N ALA A 155 -3.17 -13.83 7.33
CA ALA A 155 -3.16 -12.38 7.26
C ALA A 155 -4.58 -11.82 7.11
N ALA A 156 -5.30 -12.19 6.05
CA ALA A 156 -6.67 -11.77 5.82
C ALA A 156 -7.60 -12.26 6.94
N ARG A 157 -7.43 -13.51 7.40
CA ARG A 157 -8.22 -14.07 8.50
C ARG A 157 -8.04 -13.28 9.80
N THR A 158 -6.82 -12.90 10.15
CA THR A 158 -6.55 -12.08 11.34
C THR A 158 -7.22 -10.72 11.27
N LEU A 159 -7.16 -10.05 10.11
CA LEU A 159 -7.82 -8.77 9.90
C LEU A 159 -9.36 -8.90 10.02
N ALA A 160 -9.94 -9.93 9.40
CA ALA A 160 -11.37 -10.20 9.49
C ALA A 160 -11.81 -10.50 10.94
N LEU A 161 -11.09 -11.34 11.68
CA LEU A 161 -11.39 -11.64 13.08
C LEU A 161 -11.22 -10.43 14.00
N LYS A 162 -10.39 -9.47 13.63
CA LYS A 162 -10.29 -8.16 14.27
C LYS A 162 -11.39 -7.20 13.83
N GLY A 163 -12.28 -7.64 12.95
CA GLY A 163 -13.49 -6.93 12.52
C GLY A 163 -13.28 -5.98 11.35
N ALA A 164 -12.31 -6.24 10.47
CA ALA A 164 -12.19 -5.47 9.23
C ALA A 164 -13.41 -5.69 8.34
N ASP A 165 -13.97 -4.62 7.79
CA ASP A 165 -15.00 -4.64 6.75
C ASP A 165 -14.35 -4.62 5.36
N VAL A 166 -13.22 -3.91 5.26
CA VAL A 166 -12.43 -3.72 4.03
C VAL A 166 -10.96 -3.95 4.32
N ILE A 167 -10.26 -4.60 3.41
CA ILE A 167 -8.81 -4.78 3.44
C ILE A 167 -8.20 -4.02 2.27
N ALA A 168 -7.40 -2.99 2.55
CA ALA A 168 -6.55 -2.33 1.56
C ALA A 168 -5.24 -3.11 1.38
N HIS A 169 -4.84 -3.29 0.14
CA HIS A 169 -3.73 -4.16 -0.24
C HIS A 169 -2.81 -3.48 -1.28
N PRO A 170 -1.95 -2.53 -0.87
CA PRO A 170 -0.85 -2.03 -1.68
C PRO A 170 0.07 -3.16 -2.16
N SER A 171 0.43 -3.20 -3.45
CA SER A 171 1.16 -4.33 -4.01
C SER A 171 2.13 -3.97 -5.14
N ASN A 172 3.15 -4.84 -5.30
CA ASN A 172 4.09 -4.90 -6.41
C ASN A 172 4.17 -6.35 -6.95
N LEU A 173 3.07 -6.85 -7.49
CA LEU A 173 2.92 -8.24 -7.90
C LEU A 173 3.62 -8.51 -9.23
N VAL A 174 4.47 -9.54 -9.22
CA VAL A 174 5.19 -10.06 -10.39
C VAL A 174 4.69 -11.43 -10.84
N LEU A 175 3.83 -12.09 -10.05
CA LEU A 175 3.26 -13.40 -10.33
C LEU A 175 1.73 -13.34 -10.39
N PRO A 176 1.08 -14.15 -11.25
CA PRO A 176 -0.36 -14.04 -11.51
C PRO A 176 -1.27 -14.65 -10.42
N HIS A 177 -0.69 -15.19 -9.35
CA HIS A 177 -1.45 -15.98 -8.37
C HIS A 177 -2.28 -15.15 -7.39
N CYS A 178 -1.86 -13.90 -7.13
CA CYS A 178 -2.58 -13.03 -6.20
C CYS A 178 -3.98 -12.68 -6.68
N PRO A 179 -4.19 -12.22 -7.93
CA PRO A 179 -5.53 -11.93 -8.45
C PRO A 179 -6.49 -13.12 -8.40
N ASP A 180 -5.99 -14.35 -8.61
CA ASP A 180 -6.81 -15.55 -8.46
C ASP A 180 -7.17 -15.87 -7.01
N SER A 181 -6.38 -15.40 -6.06
CA SER A 181 -6.52 -15.72 -4.64
C SER A 181 -7.34 -14.68 -3.87
N MET A 182 -7.27 -13.41 -4.25
CA MET A 182 -7.95 -12.33 -3.51
C MET A 182 -9.48 -12.47 -3.48
N PRO A 183 -10.17 -12.94 -4.55
CA PRO A 183 -11.59 -13.26 -4.48
C PRO A 183 -11.92 -14.35 -3.43
N VAL A 184 -10.99 -15.30 -3.24
CA VAL A 184 -11.13 -16.33 -2.18
C VAL A 184 -10.94 -15.70 -0.81
N ARG A 185 -9.92 -14.85 -0.63
CA ARG A 185 -9.69 -14.12 0.63
C ARG A 185 -10.89 -13.24 1.03
N ALA A 186 -11.48 -12.53 0.07
CA ALA A 186 -12.67 -11.73 0.30
C ALA A 186 -13.84 -12.61 0.76
N ARG A 187 -14.13 -13.67 0.02
CA ARG A 187 -15.29 -14.54 0.23
C ARG A 187 -15.20 -15.36 1.52
N GLU A 188 -14.07 -16.01 1.80
CA GLU A 188 -13.89 -16.84 3.01
C GLU A 188 -13.87 -16.03 4.31
N ASN A 189 -13.60 -14.74 4.23
CA ASN A 189 -13.50 -13.83 5.37
C ASN A 189 -14.69 -12.86 5.48
N HIS A 190 -15.58 -12.82 4.49
CA HIS A 190 -16.70 -11.87 4.40
C HIS A 190 -16.23 -10.41 4.52
N VAL A 191 -15.19 -10.04 3.75
CA VAL A 191 -14.61 -8.70 3.70
C VAL A 191 -14.46 -8.25 2.26
N PHE A 192 -14.55 -6.94 2.01
CA PHE A 192 -14.10 -6.39 0.73
C PHE A 192 -12.57 -6.34 0.70
N THR A 193 -11.97 -6.54 -0.47
CA THR A 193 -10.54 -6.33 -0.66
C THR A 193 -10.28 -5.37 -1.81
N ILE A 194 -9.27 -4.51 -1.68
CA ILE A 194 -8.86 -3.54 -2.70
C ILE A 194 -7.37 -3.70 -2.91
N THR A 195 -6.99 -4.36 -3.99
CA THR A 195 -5.59 -4.53 -4.40
C THR A 195 -5.21 -3.42 -5.35
N ALA A 196 -4.28 -2.57 -4.93
CA ALA A 196 -3.66 -1.56 -5.78
C ALA A 196 -2.27 -2.04 -6.18
N ASN A 197 -2.13 -2.50 -7.41
CA ASN A 197 -0.88 -3.00 -7.95
C ASN A 197 -0.27 -2.02 -8.95
N ARG A 198 1.06 -1.98 -9.04
CA ARG A 198 1.75 -1.26 -10.11
C ARG A 198 1.80 -2.09 -11.41
N HIS A 199 2.13 -1.42 -12.52
CA HIS A 199 2.56 -2.07 -13.77
C HIS A 199 3.98 -1.61 -14.15
N GLY A 200 4.50 -2.09 -15.28
CA GLY A 200 5.81 -1.71 -15.81
C GLY A 200 6.90 -2.71 -15.43
N GLU A 201 8.13 -2.31 -15.66
CA GLU A 201 9.31 -3.16 -15.46
C GLU A 201 10.38 -2.41 -14.68
N GLU A 202 11.17 -3.14 -13.93
CA GLU A 202 12.41 -2.65 -13.32
C GLU A 202 13.53 -3.67 -13.55
N GLU A 203 14.72 -3.16 -13.85
CA GLU A 203 15.90 -3.97 -14.14
C GLU A 203 16.97 -3.76 -13.07
N LYS A 204 17.63 -4.87 -12.67
CA LYS A 204 18.78 -4.87 -11.78
C LYS A 204 19.75 -5.97 -12.22
N GLU A 205 20.99 -5.62 -12.54
CA GLU A 205 22.08 -6.57 -12.85
C GLU A 205 21.72 -7.62 -13.93
N GLY A 206 20.88 -7.23 -14.89
CA GLY A 206 20.42 -8.12 -15.97
C GLY A 206 19.20 -8.99 -15.61
N GLU A 207 18.65 -8.86 -14.43
CA GLU A 207 17.36 -9.42 -14.06
C GLU A 207 16.27 -8.36 -14.23
N THR A 208 15.16 -8.74 -14.86
CA THR A 208 14.00 -7.86 -15.06
C THR A 208 12.81 -8.37 -14.27
N LEU A 209 12.25 -7.52 -13.43
CA LEU A 209 10.95 -7.76 -12.78
C LEU A 209 9.86 -7.06 -13.59
N THR A 210 8.90 -7.84 -14.09
CA THR A 210 7.71 -7.33 -14.77
C THR A 210 6.52 -7.34 -13.82
N PHE A 211 5.98 -6.16 -13.51
CA PHE A 211 4.81 -6.01 -12.64
C PHE A 211 3.53 -6.13 -13.43
N ILE A 212 2.64 -7.00 -12.99
CA ILE A 212 1.53 -7.49 -13.80
C ILE A 212 0.33 -6.54 -13.88
N GLY A 213 0.31 -5.44 -13.13
CA GLY A 213 -0.92 -4.66 -13.00
C GLY A 213 -2.02 -5.49 -12.32
N MET A 214 -3.16 -5.66 -12.98
CA MET A 214 -4.28 -6.48 -12.49
C MET A 214 -4.78 -6.06 -11.11
N SER A 215 -4.82 -4.74 -10.87
CA SER A 215 -5.47 -4.20 -9.66
C SER A 215 -6.95 -4.56 -9.66
N GLU A 216 -7.49 -4.87 -8.49
CA GLU A 216 -8.86 -5.37 -8.39
C GLU A 216 -9.56 -4.96 -7.10
N VAL A 217 -10.89 -4.97 -7.15
CA VAL A 217 -11.77 -4.90 -5.97
C VAL A 217 -12.59 -6.17 -5.95
N CYS A 218 -12.52 -6.89 -4.83
CA CYS A 218 -13.31 -8.12 -4.64
C CYS A 218 -14.36 -7.90 -3.56
N ASP A 219 -15.56 -8.41 -3.81
CA ASP A 219 -16.65 -8.49 -2.85
C ASP A 219 -16.63 -9.82 -2.07
N PRO A 220 -17.25 -9.85 -0.89
CA PRO A 220 -17.36 -11.07 -0.08
C PRO A 220 -18.15 -12.20 -0.73
#